data_2a288d82cdfee17320ad1e10fc31c675
#
_entry.id   2a288d82cdfee17320ad1e10fc31c675
#
_cell.length_a   1.000
_cell.length_b   1.000
_cell.length_c   1.000
_cell.angle_alpha   90.00
_cell.angle_beta   90.00
_cell.angle_gamma   90.00
#
_symmetry.space_group_name_H-M   'P 1'
#
loop_
_entity.id
_entity.type
_entity.pdbx_description
1 polymer ?
#
loop_
_entity_poly.entity_id
_entity_poly.type
_entity_poly.pdbx_seq_one_letter_code
_entity_poly.pdbx_strand_id
1 'polypeptide(L)'
;VHVREDRRHINENDLKNILNFVNIPVNLEIAANPEMIEIGTQCNPKFVCFVPENRKEITTEGGLDVAKNFKELSKVLKPILETQINISIFIDPDKEQIKAIKDLGVSTVEFHTGSYANAFNKKENVDKELKKIRENVIFAKENGINCHAGHGLTFENVSKIAALPEIIELNIGHFIIADSIFNGLQNSILKMRNIINEAST
;
A
#
# COMPACT_ATOMS: atom_id res chain seq x y z
N VAL A 1 2.04 9.37 -0.63
CA VAL A 1 1.69 10.19 -1.82
C VAL A 1 1.88 9.36 -3.08
N HIS A 2 1.03 9.56 -4.10
CA HIS A 2 1.09 8.80 -5.35
C HIS A 2 1.38 9.72 -6.54
N VAL A 3 2.57 9.60 -7.11
CA VAL A 3 2.90 10.22 -8.40
C VAL A 3 2.55 9.22 -9.50
N ARG A 4 1.40 9.43 -10.15
CA ARG A 4 0.95 8.57 -11.24
C ARG A 4 1.70 8.86 -12.54
N GLU A 5 1.80 7.87 -13.43
CA GLU A 5 2.40 8.05 -14.76
C GLU A 5 1.82 9.23 -15.55
N ASP A 6 0.52 9.51 -15.38
CA ASP A 6 -0.17 10.60 -16.08
C ASP A 6 -0.21 11.92 -15.29
N ARG A 7 0.43 11.99 -14.10
CA ARG A 7 0.53 13.17 -13.23
C ARG A 7 -0.81 13.85 -12.91
N ARG A 8 -1.91 13.10 -12.90
CA ARG A 8 -3.27 13.67 -12.72
C ARG A 8 -3.53 14.29 -11.33
N HIS A 9 -2.74 13.94 -10.32
CA HIS A 9 -2.92 14.42 -8.95
C HIS A 9 -1.76 15.29 -8.50
N ILE A 10 -0.53 14.75 -8.51
CA ILE A 10 0.71 15.44 -8.18
C ILE A 10 1.78 15.13 -9.23
N ASN A 11 2.78 15.98 -9.31
CA ASN A 11 3.93 15.85 -10.19
C ASN A 11 5.24 15.85 -9.38
N GLU A 12 6.39 15.77 -10.06
CA GLU A 12 7.70 15.69 -9.43
C GLU A 12 8.07 16.93 -8.62
N ASN A 13 7.58 18.11 -9.01
CA ASN A 13 7.82 19.33 -8.24
C ASN A 13 7.01 19.32 -6.93
N ASP A 14 5.76 18.83 -6.98
CA ASP A 14 4.94 18.65 -5.78
C ASP A 14 5.60 17.65 -4.83
N LEU A 15 6.11 16.52 -5.35
CA LEU A 15 6.85 15.54 -4.56
C LEU A 15 8.08 16.14 -3.89
N LYS A 16 8.92 16.89 -4.63
CA LYS A 16 10.10 17.57 -4.09
C LYS A 16 9.71 18.58 -3.00
N ASN A 17 8.64 19.34 -3.21
CA ASN A 17 8.14 20.28 -2.22
C ASN A 17 7.67 19.55 -0.95
N ILE A 18 6.91 18.45 -1.08
CA ILE A 18 6.49 17.64 0.06
C ILE A 18 7.70 17.13 0.83
N LEU A 19 8.67 16.49 0.15
CA LEU A 19 9.89 15.96 0.78
C LEU A 19 10.70 17.03 1.53
N ASN A 20 10.73 18.26 1.02
CA ASN A 20 11.45 19.37 1.66
C ASN A 20 10.68 20.00 2.81
N PHE A 21 9.35 19.93 2.81
CA PHE A 21 8.51 20.67 3.75
C PHE A 21 8.07 19.84 4.95
N VAL A 22 7.88 18.52 4.80
CA VAL A 22 7.39 17.68 5.88
C VAL A 22 8.55 17.05 6.68
N ASN A 23 8.36 16.95 8.00
CA ASN A 23 9.32 16.32 8.90
C ASN A 23 8.95 14.85 9.23
N ILE A 24 8.01 14.27 8.47
CA ILE A 24 7.59 12.87 8.62
C ILE A 24 8.08 12.06 7.42
N PRO A 25 8.29 10.75 7.56
CA PRO A 25 8.65 9.90 6.44
C PRO A 25 7.60 9.94 5.33
N VAL A 26 8.04 10.08 4.09
CA VAL A 26 7.18 10.00 2.91
C VAL A 26 7.25 8.60 2.33
N ASN A 27 6.07 8.00 2.10
CA ASN A 27 5.90 6.80 1.30
C ASN A 27 5.41 7.22 -0.10
N LEU A 28 6.24 6.96 -1.11
CA LEU A 28 5.95 7.30 -2.51
C LEU A 28 5.37 6.09 -3.23
N GLU A 29 4.13 6.18 -3.67
CA GLU A 29 3.53 5.20 -4.56
C GLU A 29 3.87 5.52 -6.01
N ILE A 30 4.33 4.52 -6.76
CA ILE A 30 4.68 4.64 -8.19
C ILE A 30 4.45 3.32 -8.93
N ALA A 31 4.28 3.42 -10.24
CA ALA A 31 4.29 2.26 -11.13
C ALA A 31 5.69 1.64 -11.24
N ALA A 32 5.76 0.32 -11.42
CA ALA A 32 7.01 -0.40 -11.60
C ALA A 32 7.51 -0.31 -13.06
N ASN A 33 7.92 0.89 -13.49
CA ASN A 33 8.50 1.12 -14.81
C ASN A 33 9.78 1.98 -14.70
N PRO A 34 10.62 2.02 -15.75
CA PRO A 34 11.92 2.71 -15.70
C PRO A 34 11.82 4.20 -15.36
N GLU A 35 10.86 4.93 -15.92
CA GLU A 35 10.65 6.37 -15.69
C GLU A 35 10.33 6.65 -14.22
N MET A 36 9.36 5.91 -13.67
CA MET A 36 8.92 6.12 -12.28
C MET A 36 9.98 5.68 -11.27
N ILE A 37 10.76 4.65 -11.58
CA ILE A 37 11.91 4.22 -10.76
C ILE A 37 13.00 5.27 -10.74
N GLU A 38 13.29 5.91 -11.89
CA GLU A 38 14.24 7.03 -11.94
C GLU A 38 13.79 8.18 -11.04
N ILE A 39 12.51 8.57 -11.09
CA ILE A 39 11.93 9.60 -10.20
C ILE A 39 12.07 9.19 -8.73
N GLY A 40 11.70 7.96 -8.39
CA GLY A 40 11.83 7.43 -7.03
C GLY A 40 13.27 7.47 -6.53
N THR A 41 14.21 7.05 -7.37
CA THR A 41 15.66 7.03 -7.03
C THR A 41 16.22 8.45 -6.88
N GLN A 42 15.87 9.36 -7.78
CA GLN A 42 16.34 10.76 -7.72
C GLN A 42 15.77 11.53 -6.52
N CYS A 43 14.49 11.33 -6.21
CA CYS A 43 13.83 11.99 -5.08
C CYS A 43 14.20 11.37 -3.73
N ASN A 44 14.65 10.12 -3.71
CA ASN A 44 15.14 9.39 -2.55
C ASN A 44 14.23 9.49 -1.31
N PRO A 45 12.93 9.18 -1.41
CA PRO A 45 12.04 9.19 -0.25
C PRO A 45 12.42 8.07 0.74
N LYS A 46 11.87 8.12 1.95
CA LYS A 46 12.13 7.07 2.95
C LYS A 46 11.56 5.70 2.53
N PHE A 47 10.40 5.72 1.87
CA PHE A 47 9.68 4.52 1.42
C PHE A 47 9.19 4.68 -0.02
N VAL A 48 9.16 3.57 -0.75
CA VAL A 48 8.51 3.45 -2.06
C VAL A 48 7.61 2.23 -2.06
N CYS A 49 6.37 2.41 -2.50
CA CYS A 49 5.42 1.32 -2.74
C CYS A 49 5.14 1.17 -4.24
N PHE A 50 5.42 0.02 -4.81
CA PHE A 50 5.08 -0.26 -6.19
C PHE A 50 3.65 -0.74 -6.33
N VAL A 51 2.88 -0.03 -7.15
CA VAL A 51 1.45 -0.30 -7.41
C VAL A 51 1.21 -0.53 -8.89
N PRO A 52 0.20 -1.33 -9.28
CA PRO A 52 -0.23 -1.39 -10.67
C PRO A 52 -0.93 -0.08 -11.04
N GLU A 53 -0.71 0.42 -12.25
CA GLU A 53 -1.42 1.57 -12.78
C GLU A 53 -2.15 1.21 -14.09
N ASN A 54 -3.42 1.58 -14.13
CA ASN A 54 -4.22 1.55 -15.35
C ASN A 54 -4.82 2.95 -15.57
N ARG A 55 -4.55 3.55 -16.73
CA ARG A 55 -5.02 4.91 -17.03
C ARG A 55 -6.54 5.07 -17.02
N LYS A 56 -7.28 3.97 -17.18
CA LYS A 56 -8.75 3.97 -17.17
C LYS A 56 -9.35 3.90 -15.76
N GLU A 57 -8.56 3.53 -14.74
CA GLU A 57 -9.02 3.42 -13.37
C GLU A 57 -8.96 4.77 -12.66
N ILE A 58 -9.92 5.01 -11.77
CA ILE A 58 -9.94 6.20 -10.90
C ILE A 58 -8.95 6.00 -9.75
N THR A 59 -8.94 4.78 -9.19
CA THR A 59 -8.00 4.34 -8.15
C THR A 59 -7.40 3.00 -8.56
N THR A 60 -6.34 2.55 -7.89
CA THR A 60 -5.73 1.24 -8.12
C THR A 60 -6.72 0.13 -7.73
N GLU A 61 -7.10 -0.71 -8.68
CA GLU A 61 -8.00 -1.86 -8.45
C GLU A 61 -7.21 -3.16 -8.59
N GLY A 62 -6.99 -3.85 -7.45
CA GLY A 62 -6.19 -5.08 -7.39
C GLY A 62 -4.70 -4.84 -7.19
N GLY A 63 -3.99 -5.89 -6.76
CA GLY A 63 -2.57 -5.87 -6.52
C GLY A 63 -1.73 -6.06 -7.79
N LEU A 64 -0.45 -5.74 -7.71
CA LEU A 64 0.53 -6.02 -8.76
C LEU A 64 0.75 -7.54 -8.87
N ASP A 65 0.61 -8.10 -10.07
CA ASP A 65 0.86 -9.53 -10.30
C ASP A 65 2.37 -9.79 -10.46
N VAL A 66 3.03 -9.93 -9.33
CA VAL A 66 4.49 -10.12 -9.24
C VAL A 66 4.90 -11.49 -9.77
N ALA A 67 4.14 -12.53 -9.43
CA ALA A 67 4.46 -13.90 -9.84
C ALA A 67 4.47 -14.05 -11.36
N LYS A 68 3.46 -13.51 -12.03
CA LYS A 68 3.37 -13.54 -13.50
C LYS A 68 4.44 -12.68 -14.19
N ASN A 69 4.74 -11.52 -13.61
CA ASN A 69 5.65 -10.53 -14.21
C ASN A 69 7.07 -10.59 -13.61
N PHE A 70 7.43 -11.68 -12.91
CA PHE A 70 8.65 -11.79 -12.13
C PHE A 70 9.93 -11.41 -12.88
N LYS A 71 10.11 -11.94 -14.11
CA LYS A 71 11.31 -11.69 -14.92
C LYS A 71 11.46 -10.23 -15.32
N GLU A 72 10.36 -9.56 -15.58
CA GLU A 72 10.36 -8.15 -15.95
C GLU A 72 10.62 -7.29 -14.70
N LEU A 73 9.88 -7.54 -13.63
CA LEU A 73 10.01 -6.83 -12.37
C LEU A 73 11.41 -6.98 -11.76
N SER A 74 12.00 -8.18 -11.78
CA SER A 74 13.37 -8.38 -11.27
C SER A 74 14.42 -7.57 -12.01
N LYS A 75 14.22 -7.33 -13.31
CA LYS A 75 15.11 -6.49 -14.12
C LYS A 75 14.88 -5.00 -13.86
N VAL A 76 13.61 -4.59 -13.84
CA VAL A 76 13.19 -3.19 -13.74
C VAL A 76 13.46 -2.63 -12.34
N LEU A 77 13.19 -3.40 -11.29
CA LEU A 77 13.38 -2.97 -9.90
C LEU A 77 14.84 -2.98 -9.43
N LYS A 78 15.75 -3.64 -10.15
CA LYS A 78 17.15 -3.76 -9.74
C LYS A 78 17.81 -2.43 -9.32
N PRO A 79 17.70 -1.32 -10.09
CA PRO A 79 18.34 -0.07 -9.70
C PRO A 79 17.89 0.49 -8.35
N ILE A 80 16.60 0.39 -8.03
CA ILE A 80 16.06 0.92 -6.77
C ILE A 80 16.29 -0.04 -5.60
N LEU A 81 16.35 -1.35 -5.85
CA LEU A 81 16.70 -2.35 -4.84
C LEU A 81 18.15 -2.21 -4.33
N GLU A 82 19.04 -1.57 -5.10
CA GLU A 82 20.42 -1.27 -4.71
C GLU A 82 20.55 0.00 -3.87
N THR A 83 19.45 0.74 -3.63
CA THR A 83 19.40 1.95 -2.78
C THR A 83 19.12 1.62 -1.32
N GLN A 84 19.10 2.67 -0.46
CA GLN A 84 18.68 2.57 0.95
C GLN A 84 17.17 2.83 1.15
N ILE A 85 16.39 2.93 0.07
CA ILE A 85 14.96 3.15 0.11
C ILE A 85 14.28 1.87 0.60
N ASN A 86 13.35 2.00 1.56
CA ASN A 86 12.54 0.87 1.98
C ASN A 86 11.44 0.61 0.93
N ILE A 87 11.44 -0.58 0.36
CA ILE A 87 10.55 -0.92 -0.75
C ILE A 87 9.47 -1.87 -0.28
N SER A 88 8.23 -1.55 -0.66
CA SER A 88 7.08 -2.44 -0.57
C SER A 88 6.44 -2.63 -1.95
N ILE A 89 5.67 -3.70 -2.10
CA ILE A 89 4.88 -3.93 -3.31
C ILE A 89 3.45 -4.20 -2.89
N PHE A 90 2.50 -3.52 -3.55
CA PHE A 90 1.07 -3.67 -3.34
C PHE A 90 0.55 -4.90 -4.09
N ILE A 91 0.08 -5.91 -3.36
CA ILE A 91 -0.33 -7.21 -3.91
C ILE A 91 -1.70 -7.64 -3.38
N ASP A 92 -2.38 -8.50 -4.12
CA ASP A 92 -3.50 -9.24 -3.56
C ASP A 92 -2.99 -10.27 -2.52
N PRO A 93 -3.79 -10.59 -1.48
CA PRO A 93 -3.41 -11.61 -0.49
C PRO A 93 -3.41 -13.00 -1.12
N ASP A 94 -2.24 -13.40 -1.62
CA ASP A 94 -1.99 -14.66 -2.30
C ASP A 94 -0.56 -15.15 -2.03
N LYS A 95 -0.41 -16.45 -1.71
CA LYS A 95 0.88 -17.06 -1.34
C LYS A 95 1.91 -17.07 -2.47
N GLU A 96 1.48 -17.19 -3.72
CA GLU A 96 2.40 -17.15 -4.86
C GLU A 96 2.99 -15.76 -5.06
N GLN A 97 2.18 -14.71 -4.82
CA GLN A 97 2.68 -13.33 -4.82
C GLN A 97 3.71 -13.12 -3.71
N ILE A 98 3.45 -13.61 -2.49
CA ILE A 98 4.37 -13.49 -1.35
C ILE A 98 5.70 -14.19 -1.63
N LYS A 99 5.68 -15.41 -2.20
CA LYS A 99 6.89 -16.13 -2.61
C LYS A 99 7.69 -15.35 -3.65
N ALA A 100 7.01 -14.84 -4.68
CA ALA A 100 7.65 -14.06 -5.73
C ALA A 100 8.32 -12.79 -5.18
N ILE A 101 7.70 -12.11 -4.22
CA ILE A 101 8.27 -10.94 -3.53
C ILE A 101 9.53 -11.31 -2.76
N LYS A 102 9.49 -12.41 -2.02
CA LYS A 102 10.67 -12.93 -1.32
C LYS A 102 11.84 -13.20 -2.27
N ASP A 103 11.54 -13.84 -3.40
CA ASP A 103 12.54 -14.17 -4.44
C ASP A 103 13.08 -12.91 -5.15
N LEU A 104 12.31 -11.81 -5.21
CA LEU A 104 12.79 -10.49 -5.66
C LEU A 104 13.72 -9.82 -4.65
N GLY A 105 13.79 -10.30 -3.41
CA GLY A 105 14.56 -9.66 -2.34
C GLY A 105 13.87 -8.46 -1.70
N VAL A 106 12.56 -8.28 -1.90
CA VAL A 106 11.75 -7.25 -1.25
C VAL A 106 11.27 -7.76 0.10
N SER A 107 11.44 -6.96 1.15
CA SER A 107 11.18 -7.35 2.53
C SER A 107 9.82 -6.90 3.08
N THR A 108 9.03 -6.19 2.29
CA THR A 108 7.76 -5.64 2.73
C THR A 108 6.70 -5.76 1.63
N VAL A 109 5.49 -6.14 2.03
CA VAL A 109 4.31 -6.15 1.16
C VAL A 109 3.24 -5.22 1.71
N GLU A 110 2.44 -4.64 0.82
CA GLU A 110 1.18 -4.03 1.18
C GLU A 110 0.04 -4.90 0.62
N PHE A 111 -0.77 -5.47 1.52
CA PHE A 111 -1.91 -6.28 1.12
C PHE A 111 -3.11 -5.43 0.70
N HIS A 112 -3.62 -5.68 -0.49
CA HIS A 112 -4.85 -5.10 -1.01
C HIS A 112 -6.06 -5.60 -0.23
N THR A 113 -6.75 -4.70 0.49
CA THR A 113 -7.93 -5.01 1.30
C THR A 113 -9.25 -4.72 0.58
N GLY A 114 -9.24 -4.36 -0.70
CA GLY A 114 -10.43 -3.96 -1.45
C GLY A 114 -11.51 -5.04 -1.54
N SER A 115 -11.15 -6.31 -1.72
CA SER A 115 -12.12 -7.41 -1.71
C SER A 115 -12.83 -7.53 -0.36
N TYR A 116 -12.10 -7.39 0.76
CA TYR A 116 -12.68 -7.34 2.09
C TYR A 116 -13.59 -6.13 2.29
N ALA A 117 -13.16 -4.94 1.88
CA ALA A 117 -13.95 -3.71 1.97
C ALA A 117 -15.25 -3.81 1.16
N ASN A 118 -15.18 -4.35 -0.06
CA ASN A 118 -16.35 -4.61 -0.89
C ASN A 118 -17.30 -5.63 -0.28
N ALA A 119 -16.77 -6.72 0.27
CA ALA A 119 -17.54 -7.73 1.00
C ALA A 119 -18.25 -7.12 2.23
N PHE A 120 -17.55 -6.25 2.96
CA PHE A 120 -18.10 -5.54 4.11
C PHE A 120 -19.27 -4.63 3.71
N ASN A 121 -19.13 -3.83 2.65
CA ASN A 121 -20.16 -2.94 2.15
C ASN A 121 -21.42 -3.71 1.66
N LYS A 122 -21.21 -4.86 1.02
CA LYS A 122 -22.29 -5.75 0.57
C LYS A 122 -22.86 -6.62 1.69
N LYS A 123 -22.22 -6.69 2.85
CA LYS A 123 -22.54 -7.59 3.97
C LYS A 123 -22.52 -9.07 3.57
N GLU A 124 -21.64 -9.43 2.64
CA GLU A 124 -21.51 -10.77 2.08
C GLU A 124 -20.07 -11.25 2.12
N ASN A 125 -19.82 -12.48 2.56
CA ASN A 125 -18.49 -13.12 2.57
C ASN A 125 -17.40 -12.37 3.37
N VAL A 126 -17.74 -11.48 4.29
CA VAL A 126 -16.80 -10.66 5.07
C VAL A 126 -15.76 -11.53 5.78
N ASP A 127 -16.22 -12.56 6.50
CA ASP A 127 -15.33 -13.44 7.26
C ASP A 127 -14.43 -14.30 6.36
N LYS A 128 -14.89 -14.64 5.16
CA LYS A 128 -14.08 -15.34 4.15
C LYS A 128 -12.92 -14.47 3.67
N GLU A 129 -13.19 -13.22 3.30
CA GLU A 129 -12.15 -12.29 2.84
C GLU A 129 -11.18 -11.92 3.97
N LEU A 130 -11.69 -11.70 5.18
CA LEU A 130 -10.85 -11.47 6.36
C LEU A 130 -9.94 -12.67 6.67
N LYS A 131 -10.48 -13.89 6.60
CA LYS A 131 -9.70 -15.12 6.77
C LYS A 131 -8.59 -15.22 5.73
N LYS A 132 -8.88 -14.91 4.47
CA LYS A 132 -7.89 -14.90 3.38
C LYS A 132 -6.74 -13.93 3.70
N ILE A 133 -7.04 -12.70 4.13
CA ILE A 133 -6.02 -11.73 4.53
C ILE A 133 -5.20 -12.29 5.70
N ARG A 134 -5.85 -12.77 6.77
CA ARG A 134 -5.18 -13.32 7.96
C ARG A 134 -4.21 -14.46 7.60
N GLU A 135 -4.63 -15.42 6.80
CA GLU A 135 -3.77 -16.54 6.39
C GLU A 135 -2.55 -16.08 5.60
N ASN A 136 -2.69 -15.04 4.78
CA ASN A 136 -1.59 -14.52 3.98
C ASN A 136 -0.64 -13.62 4.77
N VAL A 137 -1.11 -12.82 5.73
CA VAL A 137 -0.20 -12.03 6.59
C VAL A 137 0.60 -12.94 7.50
N ILE A 138 0.01 -14.02 8.06
CA ILE A 138 0.76 -15.03 8.82
C ILE A 138 1.83 -15.68 7.94
N PHE A 139 1.45 -16.13 6.74
CA PHE A 139 2.39 -16.73 5.80
C PHE A 139 3.52 -15.78 5.40
N ALA A 140 3.25 -14.51 5.17
CA ALA A 140 4.27 -13.50 4.87
C ALA A 140 5.23 -13.32 6.06
N LYS A 141 4.70 -13.22 7.27
CA LYS A 141 5.50 -13.10 8.49
C LYS A 141 6.41 -14.31 8.72
N GLU A 142 5.91 -15.52 8.54
CA GLU A 142 6.70 -16.77 8.61
C GLU A 142 7.83 -16.81 7.56
N ASN A 143 7.69 -16.09 6.45
CA ASN A 143 8.69 -15.93 5.41
C ASN A 143 9.62 -14.70 5.61
N GLY A 144 9.52 -14.00 6.75
CA GLY A 144 10.36 -12.86 7.09
C GLY A 144 9.97 -11.57 6.36
N ILE A 145 8.73 -11.48 5.85
CA ILE A 145 8.20 -10.31 5.13
C ILE A 145 7.35 -9.48 6.08
N ASN A 146 7.58 -8.17 6.11
CA ASN A 146 6.75 -7.21 6.82
C ASN A 146 5.44 -6.98 6.06
N CYS A 147 4.35 -6.79 6.82
CA CYS A 147 3.02 -6.65 6.26
C CYS A 147 2.45 -5.26 6.52
N HIS A 148 2.13 -4.54 5.45
CA HIS A 148 1.25 -3.39 5.44
C HIS A 148 -0.08 -3.80 4.84
N ALA A 149 -1.13 -2.98 4.98
CA ALA A 149 -2.40 -3.21 4.34
C ALA A 149 -3.08 -1.88 3.99
N GLY A 150 -3.86 -1.88 2.92
CA GLY A 150 -4.54 -0.68 2.46
C GLY A 150 -5.61 -0.95 1.42
N HIS A 151 -6.26 0.10 1.01
CA HIS A 151 -7.31 0.19 0.02
C HIS A 151 -8.71 -0.19 0.52
N GLY A 152 -9.63 0.77 0.45
CA GLY A 152 -11.04 0.57 0.80
C GLY A 152 -11.37 0.56 2.29
N LEU A 153 -10.38 0.83 3.16
CA LEU A 153 -10.59 0.89 4.60
C LEU A 153 -11.29 2.18 5.02
N THR A 154 -12.26 2.03 5.93
CA THR A 154 -13.10 3.08 6.51
C THR A 154 -13.15 2.96 8.02
N PHE A 155 -13.84 3.89 8.74
CA PHE A 155 -14.02 3.77 10.17
C PHE A 155 -14.76 2.49 10.58
N GLU A 156 -15.66 1.99 9.73
CA GLU A 156 -16.51 0.84 10.05
C GLU A 156 -15.81 -0.50 9.88
N ASN A 157 -14.82 -0.58 8.96
CA ASN A 157 -14.22 -1.86 8.59
C ASN A 157 -12.75 -2.02 9.00
N VAL A 158 -12.07 -0.94 9.38
CA VAL A 158 -10.63 -0.94 9.66
C VAL A 158 -10.24 -1.79 10.88
N SER A 159 -11.09 -1.85 11.91
CA SER A 159 -10.78 -2.49 13.20
C SER A 159 -10.35 -3.95 13.05
N LYS A 160 -11.03 -4.73 12.21
CA LYS A 160 -10.70 -6.16 12.03
C LYS A 160 -9.34 -6.37 11.32
N ILE A 161 -8.91 -5.42 10.50
CA ILE A 161 -7.59 -5.45 9.85
C ILE A 161 -6.52 -4.97 10.83
N ALA A 162 -6.78 -3.87 11.56
CA ALA A 162 -5.87 -3.34 12.56
C ALA A 162 -5.60 -4.32 13.73
N ALA A 163 -6.55 -5.20 14.02
CA ALA A 163 -6.41 -6.24 15.04
C ALA A 163 -5.50 -7.42 14.62
N LEU A 164 -4.98 -7.45 13.39
CA LEU A 164 -4.02 -8.47 12.95
C LEU A 164 -2.60 -8.04 13.36
N PRO A 165 -1.95 -8.70 14.33
CA PRO A 165 -0.68 -8.23 14.90
C PRO A 165 0.49 -8.28 13.92
N GLU A 166 0.36 -9.01 12.82
CA GLU A 166 1.35 -9.06 11.76
C GLU A 166 1.34 -7.82 10.86
N ILE A 167 0.24 -7.05 10.83
CA ILE A 167 0.11 -5.80 10.07
C ILE A 167 0.68 -4.66 10.91
N ILE A 168 1.75 -4.05 10.42
CA ILE A 168 2.49 -2.99 11.13
C ILE A 168 2.19 -1.59 10.61
N GLU A 169 1.55 -1.46 9.43
CA GLU A 169 1.19 -0.19 8.81
C GLU A 169 -0.11 -0.31 8.02
N LEU A 170 -0.94 0.75 8.08
CA LEU A 170 -2.16 0.87 7.28
C LEU A 170 -2.08 2.11 6.40
N ASN A 171 -2.30 1.93 5.08
CA ASN A 171 -2.31 3.00 4.09
C ASN A 171 -3.77 3.36 3.73
N ILE A 172 -4.25 4.48 4.27
CA ILE A 172 -5.65 4.92 4.16
C ILE A 172 -5.69 6.39 3.70
N GLY A 173 -5.87 6.62 2.42
CA GLY A 173 -5.92 7.98 1.85
C GLY A 173 -7.34 8.40 1.46
N HIS A 174 -7.93 7.70 0.50
CA HIS A 174 -9.20 8.07 -0.14
C HIS A 174 -10.31 8.37 0.87
N PHE A 175 -10.54 7.47 1.82
CA PHE A 175 -11.58 7.64 2.84
C PHE A 175 -11.32 8.83 3.76
N ILE A 176 -10.07 9.01 4.23
CA ILE A 176 -9.71 10.13 5.12
C ILE A 176 -9.94 11.46 4.42
N ILE A 177 -9.56 11.59 3.15
CA ILE A 177 -9.77 12.82 2.39
C ILE A 177 -11.26 13.06 2.16
N ALA A 178 -12.03 12.04 1.79
CA ALA A 178 -13.48 12.17 1.60
C ALA A 178 -14.21 12.58 2.89
N ASP A 179 -13.91 11.94 4.02
CA ASP A 179 -14.47 12.29 5.32
C ASP A 179 -14.06 13.70 5.77
N SER A 180 -12.84 14.13 5.44
CA SER A 180 -12.31 15.43 5.83
C SER A 180 -13.03 16.62 5.22
N ILE A 181 -13.74 16.44 4.11
CA ILE A 181 -14.56 17.48 3.48
C ILE A 181 -15.69 17.93 4.43
N PHE A 182 -16.21 17.00 5.24
CA PHE A 182 -17.31 17.26 6.18
C PHE A 182 -16.80 17.51 7.61
N ASN A 183 -15.77 16.80 8.05
CA ASN A 183 -15.32 16.73 9.43
C ASN A 183 -13.99 17.44 9.71
N GLY A 184 -13.29 17.87 8.67
CA GLY A 184 -11.94 18.45 8.74
C GLY A 184 -10.85 17.36 8.85
N LEU A 185 -9.72 17.60 8.20
CA LEU A 185 -8.63 16.61 8.05
C LEU A 185 -8.07 16.13 9.40
N GLN A 186 -7.87 17.05 10.33
CA GLN A 186 -7.36 16.70 11.66
C GLN A 186 -8.29 15.73 12.41
N ASN A 187 -9.59 16.01 12.40
CA ASN A 187 -10.57 15.16 13.09
C ASN A 187 -10.67 13.77 12.44
N SER A 188 -10.68 13.72 11.11
CA SER A 188 -10.71 12.45 10.36
C SER A 188 -9.49 11.58 10.66
N ILE A 189 -8.30 12.17 10.69
CA ILE A 189 -7.05 11.46 11.06
C ILE A 189 -7.09 10.99 12.51
N LEU A 190 -7.45 11.86 13.45
CA LEU A 190 -7.50 11.51 14.88
C LEU A 190 -8.50 10.38 15.15
N LYS A 191 -9.68 10.45 14.54
CA LYS A 191 -10.70 9.40 14.66
C LYS A 191 -10.20 8.06 14.12
N MET A 192 -9.59 8.06 12.93
CA MET A 192 -9.01 6.84 12.35
C MET A 192 -7.92 6.25 13.25
N ARG A 193 -7.02 7.06 13.74
CA ARG A 193 -5.94 6.61 14.66
C ARG A 193 -6.49 6.03 15.96
N ASN A 194 -7.52 6.63 16.54
CA ASN A 194 -8.14 6.10 17.76
C ASN A 194 -8.74 4.71 17.52
N ILE A 195 -9.47 4.52 16.40
CA ILE A 195 -10.04 3.21 16.05
C ILE A 195 -8.95 2.14 15.85
N ILE A 196 -7.86 2.52 15.16
CA ILE A 196 -6.72 1.62 14.93
C ILE A 196 -6.07 1.25 16.27
N ASN A 197 -5.78 2.23 17.14
CA ASN A 197 -5.14 2.00 18.43
C ASN A 197 -5.99 1.10 19.33
N GLU A 198 -7.31 1.33 19.41
CA GLU A 198 -8.22 0.50 20.19
C GLU A 198 -8.32 -0.94 19.68
N ALA A 199 -8.16 -1.15 18.38
CA ALA A 199 -8.22 -2.48 17.78
C ALA A 199 -6.89 -3.26 17.90
N SER A 200 -5.76 -2.57 18.06
CA SER A 200 -4.41 -3.17 18.11
C SER A 200 -3.96 -3.53 19.55
N THR A 201 -4.81 -3.27 20.54
CA THR A 201 -4.60 -3.65 21.97
C THR A 201 -5.21 -5.01 22.26
#